data_3611bfb318005a5317a6795f5c8477a7
#
_entry.id   3611bfb318005a5317a6795f5c8477a7
#
_cell.length_a   1.000
_cell.length_b   1.000
_cell.length_c   1.000
_cell.angle_alpha   90.00
_cell.angle_beta   90.00
_cell.angle_gamma   90.00
#
_symmetry.space_group_name_H-M   'P 1'
#
loop_
_entity.id
_entity.type
_entity.pdbx_description
1 polymer ?
#
loop_
_entity_poly.entity_id
_entity_poly.type
_entity_poly.pdbx_seq_one_letter_code
_entity_poly.pdbx_strand_id
1 'polypeptide(L)'
;MHTTTRNPRGFTLVELLMTLAVLAILTACAAPAFGNLISSTGARASRSNLIAALNTARIFAASKTAQVVVCPSADGQYCGHTTEWQHGWLIFIDADRDNARDDGEDLLAVGEKQPDGVAILSTAGRTHVDYHPDGSATGSNVTFTVCDRRGASDATALVINNAGRVRAGEPTPAAAAACETVLDGPGA
;
A
#
# COMPACT_ATOMS: atom_id res chain seq x y z
N MET A 1 -54.49 -41.36 -16.69
CA MET A 1 -53.51 -40.55 -16.09
C MET A 1 -52.40 -41.43 -15.52
N HIS A 2 -51.26 -41.62 -16.23
CA HIS A 2 -50.12 -42.41 -15.73
C HIS A 2 -49.16 -41.45 -15.02
N THR A 3 -49.12 -41.52 -13.72
CA THR A 3 -48.10 -40.87 -12.89
C THR A 3 -46.84 -41.72 -12.93
N THR A 4 -45.82 -41.29 -13.69
CA THR A 4 -44.48 -41.86 -13.66
C THR A 4 -43.80 -41.45 -12.35
N THR A 5 -43.75 -42.34 -11.37
CA THR A 5 -42.94 -42.19 -10.16
C THR A 5 -41.46 -42.26 -10.55
N ARG A 6 -40.78 -41.10 -10.57
CA ARG A 6 -39.34 -41.03 -10.68
C ARG A 6 -38.73 -41.59 -9.40
N ASN A 7 -38.07 -42.71 -9.49
CA ASN A 7 -37.32 -43.30 -8.36
C ASN A 7 -36.10 -42.39 -8.06
N PRO A 8 -35.98 -41.82 -6.86
CA PRO A 8 -34.81 -41.01 -6.53
C PRO A 8 -33.58 -41.93 -6.44
N ARG A 9 -32.63 -41.75 -7.37
CA ARG A 9 -31.33 -42.43 -7.30
C ARG A 9 -30.49 -41.71 -6.25
N GLY A 10 -30.13 -42.36 -5.15
CA GLY A 10 -29.18 -41.90 -4.16
C GLY A 10 -27.75 -42.04 -4.68
N PHE A 11 -26.86 -41.18 -4.18
CA PHE A 11 -25.43 -41.28 -4.45
C PHE A 11 -24.82 -42.50 -3.76
N THR A 12 -23.84 -43.13 -4.41
CA THR A 12 -23.07 -44.21 -3.79
C THR A 12 -21.99 -43.62 -2.88
N LEU A 13 -21.59 -44.40 -1.87
CA LEU A 13 -20.51 -43.98 -0.95
C LEU A 13 -19.19 -43.74 -1.71
N VAL A 14 -18.91 -44.54 -2.74
CA VAL A 14 -17.71 -44.41 -3.59
C VAL A 14 -17.74 -43.10 -4.38
N GLU A 15 -18.90 -42.72 -4.93
CA GLU A 15 -19.06 -41.46 -5.67
C GLU A 15 -18.86 -40.26 -4.76
N LEU A 16 -19.35 -40.29 -3.51
CA LEU A 16 -19.12 -39.26 -2.52
C LEU A 16 -17.61 -39.15 -2.17
N LEU A 17 -16.93 -40.27 -1.95
CA LEU A 17 -15.51 -40.31 -1.65
C LEU A 17 -14.67 -39.75 -2.81
N MET A 18 -14.99 -40.11 -4.06
CA MET A 18 -14.31 -39.59 -5.23
C MET A 18 -14.50 -38.07 -5.39
N THR A 19 -15.72 -37.57 -5.19
CA THR A 19 -15.99 -36.11 -5.27
C THR A 19 -15.27 -35.34 -4.21
N LEU A 20 -15.22 -35.85 -2.96
CA LEU A 20 -14.48 -35.23 -1.88
C LEU A 20 -12.95 -35.23 -2.13
N ALA A 21 -12.41 -36.32 -2.69
CA ALA A 21 -10.99 -36.40 -3.04
C ALA A 21 -10.61 -35.37 -4.13
N VAL A 22 -11.43 -35.26 -5.18
CA VAL A 22 -11.21 -34.26 -6.23
C VAL A 22 -11.33 -32.83 -5.67
N LEU A 23 -12.35 -32.58 -4.84
CA LEU A 23 -12.53 -31.26 -4.20
C LEU A 23 -11.34 -30.89 -3.31
N ALA A 24 -10.80 -31.84 -2.54
CA ALA A 24 -9.64 -31.63 -1.69
C ALA A 24 -8.39 -31.25 -2.52
N ILE A 25 -8.16 -31.90 -3.66
CA ILE A 25 -7.05 -31.57 -4.55
C ILE A 25 -7.22 -30.17 -5.15
N LEU A 26 -8.41 -29.84 -5.64
CA LEU A 26 -8.70 -28.53 -6.22
C LEU A 26 -8.54 -27.40 -5.21
N THR A 27 -9.03 -27.57 -3.98
CA THR A 27 -8.88 -26.58 -2.92
C THR A 27 -7.43 -26.40 -2.49
N ALA A 28 -6.64 -27.47 -2.42
CA ALA A 28 -5.22 -27.39 -2.09
C ALA A 28 -4.39 -26.57 -3.10
N CYS A 29 -4.76 -26.62 -4.39
CA CYS A 29 -4.12 -25.82 -5.43
C CYS A 29 -4.67 -24.37 -5.48
N ALA A 30 -5.96 -24.19 -5.23
CA ALA A 30 -6.60 -22.88 -5.34
C ALA A 30 -6.25 -21.94 -4.19
N ALA A 31 -6.15 -22.45 -2.95
CA ALA A 31 -5.94 -21.61 -1.77
C ALA A 31 -4.67 -20.74 -1.83
N PRO A 32 -3.48 -21.24 -2.17
CA PRO A 32 -2.29 -20.40 -2.26
C PRO A 32 -2.36 -19.37 -3.40
N ALA A 33 -3.00 -19.72 -4.53
CA ALA A 33 -3.17 -18.79 -5.64
C ALA A 33 -4.05 -17.58 -5.27
N PHE A 34 -5.13 -17.83 -4.52
CA PHE A 34 -5.99 -16.76 -4.01
C PHE A 34 -5.25 -15.86 -2.98
N GLY A 35 -4.44 -16.43 -2.09
CA GLY A 35 -3.63 -15.67 -1.15
C GLY A 35 -2.69 -14.69 -1.86
N ASN A 36 -1.96 -15.16 -2.86
CA ASN A 36 -1.07 -14.32 -3.67
C ASN A 36 -1.81 -13.23 -4.45
N LEU A 37 -3.01 -13.54 -4.97
CA LEU A 37 -3.84 -12.56 -5.67
C LEU A 37 -4.30 -11.44 -4.72
N ILE A 38 -4.76 -11.77 -3.52
CA ILE A 38 -5.18 -10.79 -2.52
C ILE A 38 -3.98 -9.90 -2.13
N SER A 39 -2.84 -10.49 -1.79
CA SER A 39 -1.61 -9.75 -1.43
C SER A 39 -1.18 -8.80 -2.56
N SER A 40 -1.09 -9.28 -3.79
CA SER A 40 -0.70 -8.46 -4.94
C SER A 40 -1.68 -7.32 -5.22
N THR A 41 -2.98 -7.56 -5.03
CA THR A 41 -4.01 -6.53 -5.24
C THR A 41 -3.92 -5.45 -4.17
N GLY A 42 -3.71 -5.83 -2.90
CA GLY A 42 -3.49 -4.91 -1.79
C GLY A 42 -2.27 -4.01 -2.03
N ALA A 43 -1.12 -4.60 -2.36
CA ALA A 43 0.09 -3.84 -2.64
C ALA A 43 -0.06 -2.87 -3.83
N ARG A 44 -0.74 -3.30 -4.91
CA ARG A 44 -1.03 -2.43 -6.07
C ARG A 44 -1.94 -1.27 -5.70
N ALA A 45 -2.99 -1.51 -4.92
CA ALA A 45 -3.91 -0.48 -4.44
C ALA A 45 -3.17 0.53 -3.56
N SER A 46 -2.40 0.07 -2.58
CA SER A 46 -1.59 0.92 -1.69
C SER A 46 -0.60 1.79 -2.46
N ARG A 47 0.09 1.19 -3.45
CA ARG A 47 0.98 1.93 -4.35
C ARG A 47 0.24 3.01 -5.13
N SER A 48 -0.95 2.69 -5.66
CA SER A 48 -1.75 3.65 -6.41
C SER A 48 -2.26 4.80 -5.54
N ASN A 49 -2.66 4.50 -4.30
CA ASN A 49 -3.09 5.48 -3.32
C ASN A 49 -1.95 6.45 -2.97
N LEU A 50 -0.74 5.94 -2.74
CA LEU A 50 0.42 6.78 -2.46
C LEU A 50 0.79 7.65 -3.68
N ILE A 51 0.77 7.11 -4.90
CA ILE A 51 0.99 7.90 -6.13
C ILE A 51 -0.04 9.03 -6.25
N ALA A 52 -1.31 8.74 -5.99
CA ALA A 52 -2.38 9.73 -6.03
C ALA A 52 -2.15 10.84 -4.99
N ALA A 53 -1.80 10.47 -3.75
CA ALA A 53 -1.50 11.39 -2.67
C ALA A 53 -0.34 12.33 -3.01
N LEU A 54 0.78 11.77 -3.50
CA LEU A 54 1.96 12.53 -3.89
C LEU A 54 1.69 13.49 -5.07
N ASN A 55 0.95 13.03 -6.08
CA ASN A 55 0.55 13.90 -7.19
C ASN A 55 -0.43 15.00 -6.74
N THR A 56 -1.34 14.68 -5.84
CA THR A 56 -2.28 15.64 -5.26
C THR A 56 -1.53 16.73 -4.48
N ALA A 57 -0.59 16.36 -3.62
CA ALA A 57 0.26 17.30 -2.89
C ALA A 57 1.02 18.23 -3.84
N ARG A 58 1.61 17.67 -4.88
CA ARG A 58 2.32 18.44 -5.91
C ARG A 58 1.41 19.46 -6.62
N ILE A 59 0.18 19.05 -6.98
CA ILE A 59 -0.80 19.94 -7.61
C ILE A 59 -1.22 21.05 -6.64
N PHE A 60 -1.44 20.73 -5.38
CA PHE A 60 -1.78 21.73 -4.37
C PHE A 60 -0.63 22.73 -4.16
N ALA A 61 0.61 22.28 -4.09
CA ALA A 61 1.77 23.16 -3.96
C ALA A 61 1.82 24.18 -5.10
N ALA A 62 1.65 23.73 -6.32
CA ALA A 62 1.64 24.62 -7.50
C ALA A 62 0.40 25.53 -7.55
N SER A 63 -0.78 25.03 -7.24
CA SER A 63 -2.03 25.80 -7.34
C SER A 63 -2.21 26.82 -6.21
N LYS A 64 -1.73 26.49 -5.00
CA LYS A 64 -1.78 27.37 -3.83
C LYS A 64 -0.55 28.27 -3.71
N THR A 65 0.47 28.05 -4.53
CA THR A 65 1.76 28.76 -4.46
C THR A 65 2.36 28.69 -3.04
N ALA A 66 2.22 27.54 -2.38
CA ALA A 66 2.64 27.28 -1.01
C ALA A 66 3.46 26.00 -0.92
N GLN A 67 4.26 25.85 0.14
CA GLN A 67 4.89 24.57 0.44
C GLN A 67 3.81 23.59 0.91
N VAL A 68 3.84 22.37 0.38
CA VAL A 68 2.92 21.30 0.77
C VAL A 68 3.75 20.09 1.17
N VAL A 69 3.51 19.61 2.39
CA VAL A 69 4.20 18.44 2.95
C VAL A 69 3.30 17.23 2.94
N VAL A 70 3.89 16.08 2.63
CA VAL A 70 3.29 14.76 2.83
C VAL A 70 4.14 14.03 3.86
N CYS A 71 3.55 13.58 4.94
CA CYS A 71 4.23 12.84 6.01
C CYS A 71 3.43 11.61 6.45
N PRO A 72 4.06 10.54 6.96
CA PRO A 72 3.36 9.42 7.56
C PRO A 72 2.60 9.88 8.81
N SER A 73 1.41 9.34 9.02
CA SER A 73 0.57 9.63 10.18
C SER A 73 -0.30 8.41 10.49
N ALA A 74 -0.32 8.00 11.75
CA ALA A 74 -1.17 6.92 12.23
C ALA A 74 -2.49 7.43 12.84
N ASP A 75 -2.53 8.68 13.28
CA ASP A 75 -3.69 9.30 13.94
C ASP A 75 -4.49 10.24 13.02
N GLY A 76 -3.95 10.54 11.83
CA GLY A 76 -4.57 11.46 10.87
C GLY A 76 -4.51 12.94 11.32
N GLN A 77 -3.71 13.28 12.31
CA GLN A 77 -3.62 14.64 12.87
C GLN A 77 -2.22 15.21 12.83
N TYR A 78 -1.21 14.43 13.18
CA TYR A 78 0.18 14.88 13.26
C TYR A 78 1.11 13.99 12.45
N CYS A 79 2.24 14.55 12.02
CA CYS A 79 3.28 13.80 11.34
C CYS A 79 3.97 12.82 12.28
N GLY A 80 4.07 11.56 11.89
CA GLY A 80 4.93 10.58 12.54
C GLY A 80 6.38 10.74 12.06
N HIS A 81 7.34 10.74 13.00
CA HIS A 81 8.76 10.76 12.66
C HIS A 81 9.28 9.35 12.31
N THR A 82 8.62 8.69 11.36
CA THR A 82 8.90 7.30 10.95
C THR A 82 9.12 7.21 9.45
N THR A 83 9.76 6.14 9.01
CA THR A 83 9.85 5.77 7.60
C THR A 83 8.75 4.79 7.16
N GLU A 84 7.85 4.45 8.05
CA GLU A 84 6.74 3.54 7.84
C GLU A 84 5.48 4.30 7.44
N TRP A 85 4.98 4.05 6.24
CA TRP A 85 3.86 4.78 5.64
C TRP A 85 2.58 3.96 5.53
N GLN A 86 2.61 2.67 5.85
CA GLN A 86 1.45 1.79 5.79
C GLN A 86 0.34 2.15 6.78
N HIS A 87 0.65 2.93 7.81
CA HIS A 87 -0.33 3.35 8.82
C HIS A 87 -1.18 4.56 8.39
N GLY A 88 -0.85 5.16 7.24
CA GLY A 88 -1.51 6.34 6.70
C GLY A 88 -0.54 7.52 6.56
N TRP A 89 -1.06 8.64 6.03
CA TRP A 89 -0.29 9.87 5.81
C TRP A 89 -1.17 11.10 5.84
N LEU A 90 -0.54 12.26 6.01
CA LEU A 90 -1.15 13.58 5.90
C LEU A 90 -0.63 14.32 4.67
N ILE A 91 -1.46 15.22 4.15
CA ILE A 91 -1.08 16.25 3.17
C ILE A 91 -1.54 17.58 3.75
N PHE A 92 -0.64 18.53 3.95
CA PHE A 92 -0.96 19.81 4.55
C PHE A 92 -0.12 20.95 3.95
N ILE A 93 -0.59 22.18 4.13
CA ILE A 93 0.18 23.39 3.77
C ILE A 93 1.09 23.71 4.94
N ASP A 94 2.40 23.63 4.71
CA ASP A 94 3.44 23.95 5.67
C ASP A 94 3.79 25.44 5.52
N ALA A 95 3.23 26.25 6.39
CA ALA A 95 3.31 27.70 6.29
C ALA A 95 4.62 28.26 6.85
N ASP A 96 5.16 27.66 7.89
CA ASP A 96 6.40 28.08 8.54
C ASP A 96 7.63 27.28 8.10
N ARG A 97 7.44 26.22 7.33
CA ARG A 97 8.48 25.39 6.71
C ARG A 97 9.31 24.57 7.69
N ASP A 98 8.67 24.07 8.72
CA ASP A 98 9.31 23.21 9.71
C ASP A 98 9.11 21.69 9.44
N ASN A 99 8.29 21.35 8.42
CA ASN A 99 7.92 19.98 7.99
C ASN A 99 7.14 19.18 9.06
N ALA A 100 6.57 19.85 10.03
CA ALA A 100 5.64 19.28 11.01
C ALA A 100 4.27 19.94 10.81
N ARG A 101 3.20 19.22 11.13
CA ARG A 101 1.86 19.80 11.04
C ARG A 101 1.46 20.44 12.37
N ASP A 102 1.19 21.73 12.35
CA ASP A 102 0.67 22.52 13.46
C ASP A 102 -0.86 22.72 13.38
N ASP A 103 -1.49 23.02 14.52
CA ASP A 103 -2.95 23.19 14.61
C ASP A 103 -3.49 24.37 13.76
N GLY A 104 -2.65 25.31 13.39
CA GLY A 104 -2.99 26.47 12.55
C GLY A 104 -2.84 26.23 11.05
N GLU A 105 -2.36 25.06 10.64
CA GLU A 105 -2.06 24.75 9.26
C GLU A 105 -3.17 23.99 8.56
N ASP A 106 -3.40 24.33 7.29
CA ASP A 106 -4.47 23.76 6.47
C ASP A 106 -4.17 22.30 6.12
N LEU A 107 -4.93 21.38 6.72
CA LEU A 107 -4.95 19.97 6.34
C LEU A 107 -5.71 19.80 5.02
N LEU A 108 -5.02 19.32 3.99
CA LEU A 108 -5.56 19.15 2.64
C LEU A 108 -6.17 17.77 2.41
N ALA A 109 -5.53 16.73 2.94
CA ALA A 109 -6.01 15.36 2.83
C ALA A 109 -5.37 14.43 3.88
N VAL A 110 -6.07 13.35 4.18
CA VAL A 110 -5.61 12.25 5.03
C VAL A 110 -5.67 10.96 4.22
N GLY A 111 -4.57 10.24 4.18
CA GLY A 111 -4.50 8.89 3.63
C GLY A 111 -4.75 7.86 4.73
N GLU A 112 -5.63 6.91 4.47
CA GLU A 112 -5.99 5.87 5.43
C GLU A 112 -4.87 4.82 5.60
N LYS A 113 -4.95 4.05 6.70
CA LYS A 113 -4.14 2.84 6.90
C LYS A 113 -4.30 1.91 5.70
N GLN A 114 -3.19 1.34 5.26
CA GLN A 114 -3.19 0.37 4.16
C GLN A 114 -3.66 -1.01 4.64
N PRO A 115 -4.09 -1.89 3.72
CA PRO A 115 -4.52 -3.24 4.07
C PRO A 115 -3.44 -4.01 4.84
N ASP A 116 -3.85 -4.83 5.79
CA ASP A 116 -2.94 -5.69 6.54
C ASP A 116 -2.16 -6.62 5.60
N GLY A 117 -0.86 -6.77 5.88
CA GLY A 117 0.05 -7.52 5.03
C GLY A 117 0.62 -6.73 3.85
N VAL A 118 0.51 -5.39 3.87
CA VAL A 118 1.24 -4.47 3.00
C VAL A 118 2.09 -3.54 3.85
N ALA A 119 3.37 -3.42 3.54
CA ALA A 119 4.24 -2.40 4.12
C ALA A 119 4.70 -1.40 3.05
N ILE A 120 4.90 -0.17 3.48
CA ILE A 120 5.44 0.92 2.66
C ILE A 120 6.55 1.58 3.47
N LEU A 121 7.79 1.48 3.00
CA LEU A 121 8.95 2.11 3.63
C LEU A 121 9.54 3.17 2.72
N SER A 122 9.79 4.36 3.26
CA SER A 122 10.64 5.36 2.61
C SER A 122 12.12 5.07 2.84
N THR A 123 12.99 5.63 2.01
CA THR A 123 14.44 5.62 2.22
C THR A 123 14.78 6.08 3.64
N ALA A 124 15.73 5.43 4.29
CA ALA A 124 16.16 5.74 5.65
C ALA A 124 16.41 7.25 5.85
N GLY A 125 15.86 7.82 6.91
CA GLY A 125 15.93 9.24 7.22
C GLY A 125 14.98 10.14 6.41
N ARG A 126 14.16 9.57 5.53
CA ARG A 126 13.15 10.31 4.76
C ARG A 126 11.76 10.11 5.38
N THR A 127 11.41 10.97 6.30
CA THR A 127 10.15 10.93 7.07
C THR A 127 9.05 11.83 6.50
N HIS A 128 9.33 12.59 5.45
CA HIS A 128 8.38 13.46 4.75
C HIS A 128 8.81 13.68 3.30
N VAL A 129 7.90 14.23 2.52
CA VAL A 129 8.13 14.74 1.16
C VAL A 129 7.56 16.15 1.09
N ASP A 130 8.40 17.14 0.84
CA ASP A 130 8.00 18.52 0.65
C ASP A 130 7.96 18.89 -0.83
N TYR A 131 6.84 19.46 -1.25
CA TYR A 131 6.64 20.02 -2.56
C TYR A 131 6.67 21.54 -2.48
N HIS A 132 7.55 22.15 -3.29
CA HIS A 132 7.65 23.59 -3.41
C HIS A 132 6.56 24.18 -4.34
N PRO A 133 6.33 25.51 -4.30
CA PRO A 133 5.32 26.18 -5.14
C PRO A 133 5.50 25.97 -6.64
N ASP A 134 6.68 25.64 -7.13
CA ASP A 134 6.95 25.30 -8.53
C ASP A 134 6.65 23.81 -8.85
N GLY A 135 6.19 23.04 -7.87
CA GLY A 135 5.91 21.60 -7.99
C GLY A 135 7.16 20.73 -7.96
N SER A 136 8.33 21.29 -7.64
CA SER A 136 9.54 20.50 -7.38
C SER A 136 9.52 19.89 -5.98
N ALA A 137 10.33 18.85 -5.77
CA ALA A 137 10.61 18.24 -4.46
C ALA A 137 12.11 18.28 -4.19
N THR A 138 12.71 19.44 -4.41
CA THR A 138 14.15 19.65 -4.26
C THR A 138 14.56 19.46 -2.79
N GLY A 139 15.49 18.53 -2.53
CA GLY A 139 15.87 18.14 -1.17
C GLY A 139 15.09 16.95 -0.61
N SER A 140 13.90 16.65 -1.14
CA SER A 140 13.01 15.56 -0.71
C SER A 140 12.98 14.37 -1.67
N ASN A 141 14.05 14.15 -2.46
CA ASN A 141 14.15 12.94 -3.24
C ASN A 141 14.11 11.69 -2.34
N VAL A 142 13.18 10.78 -2.65
CA VAL A 142 12.92 9.60 -1.84
C VAL A 142 12.54 8.42 -2.72
N THR A 143 12.88 7.23 -2.25
CA THR A 143 12.37 5.99 -2.80
C THR A 143 11.47 5.33 -1.76
N PHE A 144 10.24 5.04 -2.14
CA PHE A 144 9.34 4.21 -1.35
C PHE A 144 9.45 2.78 -1.84
N THR A 145 9.62 1.84 -0.93
CA THR A 145 9.55 0.40 -1.17
C THR A 145 8.20 -0.09 -0.68
N VAL A 146 7.44 -0.74 -1.56
CA VAL A 146 6.15 -1.36 -1.26
C VAL A 146 6.32 -2.86 -1.36
N CYS A 147 6.04 -3.58 -0.30
CA CYS A 147 6.10 -5.03 -0.23
C CYS A 147 4.83 -5.62 0.38
N ASP A 148 4.63 -6.91 0.17
CA ASP A 148 3.52 -7.67 0.68
C ASP A 148 3.97 -9.09 1.08
N ARG A 149 3.05 -9.92 1.56
CA ARG A 149 3.32 -11.29 2.06
C ARG A 149 3.88 -12.26 1.03
N ARG A 150 4.06 -11.87 -0.24
CA ARG A 150 4.73 -12.68 -1.27
C ARG A 150 6.26 -12.63 -1.14
N GLY A 151 6.78 -11.71 -0.31
CA GLY A 151 8.20 -11.61 0.03
C GLY A 151 8.95 -10.51 -0.74
N ALA A 152 10.24 -10.37 -0.40
CA ALA A 152 11.11 -9.33 -0.94
C ALA A 152 11.25 -9.34 -2.47
N SER A 153 11.14 -10.52 -3.11
CA SER A 153 11.24 -10.67 -4.57
C SER A 153 10.11 -9.99 -5.34
N ASP A 154 8.94 -9.81 -4.70
CA ASP A 154 7.76 -9.16 -5.28
C ASP A 154 7.65 -7.68 -4.89
N ALA A 155 8.59 -7.15 -4.13
CA ALA A 155 8.63 -5.76 -3.73
C ALA A 155 8.79 -4.83 -4.95
N THR A 156 8.13 -3.69 -4.91
CA THR A 156 8.19 -2.65 -5.94
C THR A 156 8.63 -1.32 -5.35
N ALA A 157 9.15 -0.42 -6.18
CA ALA A 157 9.53 0.90 -5.71
C ALA A 157 8.80 2.03 -6.44
N LEU A 158 8.63 3.15 -5.72
CA LEU A 158 8.25 4.45 -6.26
C LEU A 158 9.37 5.42 -5.96
N VAL A 159 9.84 6.11 -6.98
CA VAL A 159 10.95 7.06 -6.87
C VAL A 159 10.43 8.47 -7.13
N ILE A 160 10.66 9.38 -6.20
CA ILE A 160 10.46 10.81 -6.38
C ILE A 160 11.82 11.44 -6.63
N ASN A 161 11.94 12.18 -7.72
CA ASN A 161 13.13 12.97 -8.04
C ASN A 161 12.94 14.44 -7.64
N ASN A 162 14.01 15.23 -7.68
CA ASN A 162 13.96 16.66 -7.35
C ASN A 162 12.95 17.46 -8.18
N ALA A 163 12.56 17.00 -9.38
CA ALA A 163 11.49 17.62 -10.16
C ALA A 163 10.07 17.29 -9.63
N GLY A 164 9.94 16.58 -8.51
CA GLY A 164 8.68 16.24 -7.87
C GLY A 164 7.85 15.19 -8.61
N ARG A 165 8.44 14.48 -9.58
CA ARG A 165 7.74 13.46 -10.36
C ARG A 165 7.88 12.09 -9.73
N VAL A 166 6.74 11.42 -9.55
CA VAL A 166 6.68 10.03 -9.10
C VAL A 166 6.83 9.11 -10.30
N ARG A 167 7.72 8.14 -10.20
CA ARG A 167 7.91 7.09 -11.21
C ARG A 167 8.03 5.71 -10.56
N ALA A 168 7.66 4.68 -11.28
CA ALA A 168 7.96 3.31 -10.88
C ALA A 168 9.47 3.05 -10.95
N GLY A 169 9.96 2.21 -10.05
CA GLY A 169 11.34 1.74 -10.00
C GLY A 169 11.41 0.36 -9.38
N GLU A 170 12.62 -0.14 -9.22
CA GLU A 170 12.91 -1.38 -8.51
C GLU A 170 13.59 -1.04 -7.19
N PRO A 171 13.24 -1.68 -6.07
CA PRO A 171 13.92 -1.48 -4.80
C PRO A 171 15.31 -2.14 -4.84
N THR A 172 16.23 -1.63 -4.05
CA THR A 172 17.45 -2.37 -3.79
C THR A 172 17.16 -3.66 -2.99
N PRO A 173 17.96 -4.73 -3.10
CA PRO A 173 17.75 -5.94 -2.30
C PRO A 173 17.67 -5.67 -0.79
N ALA A 174 18.48 -4.74 -0.29
CA ALA A 174 18.47 -4.33 1.11
C ALA A 174 17.14 -3.63 1.51
N ALA A 175 16.61 -2.75 0.64
CA ALA A 175 15.34 -2.08 0.90
C ALA A 175 14.16 -3.05 0.84
N ALA A 176 14.18 -4.01 -0.08
CA ALA A 176 13.17 -5.06 -0.18
C ALA A 176 13.16 -5.95 1.08
N ALA A 177 14.33 -6.40 1.54
CA ALA A 177 14.47 -7.20 2.76
C ALA A 177 14.05 -6.41 4.02
N ALA A 178 14.42 -5.12 4.13
CA ALA A 178 13.97 -4.26 5.23
C ALA A 178 12.45 -4.09 5.25
N CYS A 179 11.81 -3.99 4.08
CA CYS A 179 10.37 -3.89 3.96
C CYS A 179 9.66 -5.19 4.40
N GLU A 180 10.22 -6.34 4.05
CA GLU A 180 9.70 -7.65 4.49
C GLU A 180 9.77 -7.82 6.01
N THR A 181 10.85 -7.38 6.66
CA THR A 181 10.97 -7.46 8.13
C THR A 181 9.91 -6.65 8.87
N VAL A 182 9.39 -5.57 8.28
CA VAL A 182 8.28 -4.80 8.87
C VAL A 182 6.98 -5.59 8.85
N LEU A 183 6.74 -6.42 7.83
CA LEU A 183 5.56 -7.28 7.75
C LEU A 183 5.57 -8.42 8.77
N ASP A 184 6.76 -8.85 9.20
CA ASP A 184 6.93 -9.92 10.20
C ASP A 184 6.95 -9.38 11.64
N GLY A 185 6.92 -8.05 11.79
CA GLY A 185 6.96 -7.38 13.08
C GLY A 185 5.61 -7.40 13.83
N PRO A 186 5.65 -7.24 15.19
CA PRO A 186 4.44 -7.22 16.00
C PRO A 186 3.64 -5.93 15.82
N GLY A 187 2.90 -5.80 14.75
CA GLY A 187 2.09 -4.61 14.45
C GLY A 187 1.67 -4.48 12.97
N ALA A 188 2.04 -5.45 12.15
CA ALA A 188 1.66 -5.52 10.75
C ALA A 188 0.24 -6.04 10.53
#